data_5ed82ddfd68b6741c0626dbe0f4fc5ba
#
_entry.id   5ed82ddfd68b6741c0626dbe0f4fc5ba
#
_cell.length_a   1.000
_cell.length_b   1.000
_cell.length_c   1.000
_cell.angle_alpha   90.00
_cell.angle_beta   90.00
_cell.angle_gamma   90.00
#
_symmetry.space_group_name_H-M   'P 1'
#
loop_
_entity.id
_entity.type
_entity.pdbx_description
1 polymer ?
#
loop_
_entity_poly.entity_id
_entity_poly.type
_entity_poly.pdbx_seq_one_letter_code
_entity_poly.pdbx_strand_id
1 'polypeptide(L)'
;MIPEHYSFTAGFNLLPEEQDLAVLFSGEGQPYPGHKIGPSVHDYYLIHTVLEGEGCFQSSAASQQCRSGDTFVIFPGSLFSYQADDLNPWHYAWVALQGTGVSGLLSDIGITRDRPLLQSENIRELHSLYERIRLSFRQSAYPRLESLEASGWTRLLLHHFGQDNLSMLPARPMEMPEIIDRQIDQAIRWISLQFHQQISIDHMAATLGYHRAHLSKAFKQKTGLSPKQYLLKMRMDKAKSLLSGTLTIDQVASSVGFNDALYFSRQFRKYCGMSPSEYRIMLRED
;
A
#
# COMPACT_ATOMS: atom_id res chain seq x y z
N MET A 1 -18.31 -11.14 -34.63
CA MET A 1 -18.96 -10.08 -35.46
C MET A 1 -18.22 -8.80 -35.09
N ILE A 2 -17.55 -8.18 -36.05
CA ILE A 2 -16.79 -6.93 -35.80
C ILE A 2 -17.83 -5.81 -35.60
N PRO A 3 -17.78 -5.05 -34.49
CA PRO A 3 -18.77 -4.02 -34.24
C PRO A 3 -18.63 -2.85 -35.25
N GLU A 4 -19.74 -2.40 -35.79
CA GLU A 4 -19.80 -1.21 -36.65
C GLU A 4 -19.71 0.10 -35.84
N HIS A 5 -19.94 0.02 -34.51
CA HIS A 5 -19.90 1.15 -33.61
C HIS A 5 -19.10 0.77 -32.34
N TYR A 6 -18.49 1.78 -31.72
CA TYR A 6 -17.82 1.59 -30.44
C TYR A 6 -18.85 1.27 -29.34
N SER A 7 -18.78 0.06 -28.80
CA SER A 7 -19.58 -0.36 -27.66
C SER A 7 -18.75 -0.32 -26.38
N PHE A 8 -19.24 0.30 -25.33
CA PHE A 8 -18.54 0.32 -24.05
C PHE A 8 -19.53 0.34 -22.87
N THR A 9 -19.02 -0.10 -21.73
CA THR A 9 -19.69 0.06 -20.43
C THR A 9 -18.70 0.76 -19.48
N ALA A 10 -19.19 1.72 -18.69
CA ALA A 10 -18.33 2.43 -17.74
C ALA A 10 -19.06 2.74 -16.44
N GLY A 11 -18.32 2.80 -15.34
CA GLY A 11 -18.73 3.30 -14.04
C GLY A 11 -17.91 4.56 -13.70
N PHE A 12 -18.58 5.56 -13.13
CA PHE A 12 -17.99 6.86 -12.81
C PHE A 12 -18.09 7.13 -11.32
N ASN A 13 -16.97 7.57 -10.73
CA ASN A 13 -16.94 8.06 -9.36
C ASN A 13 -17.50 9.49 -9.33
N LEU A 14 -18.65 9.66 -8.71
CA LEU A 14 -19.31 10.97 -8.62
C LEU A 14 -18.67 11.92 -7.60
N LEU A 15 -17.90 11.38 -6.62
CA LEU A 15 -17.24 12.14 -5.58
C LEU A 15 -15.82 11.57 -5.33
N PRO A 16 -14.88 11.76 -6.27
CA PRO A 16 -13.51 11.36 -6.05
C PRO A 16 -12.91 12.22 -4.92
N GLU A 17 -12.52 11.58 -3.82
CA GLU A 17 -11.85 12.26 -2.73
C GLU A 17 -10.36 12.44 -3.05
N GLU A 18 -9.75 13.54 -2.58
CA GLU A 18 -8.30 13.71 -2.61
C GLU A 18 -7.66 12.72 -1.62
N GLN A 19 -7.22 11.60 -2.16
CA GLN A 19 -6.55 10.52 -1.43
C GLN A 19 -5.19 10.22 -2.08
N ASP A 20 -4.44 9.30 -1.48
CA ASP A 20 -3.23 8.75 -2.08
C ASP A 20 -3.52 8.03 -3.41
N LEU A 21 -4.69 7.38 -3.52
CA LEU A 21 -5.23 6.76 -4.72
C LEU A 21 -6.75 6.94 -4.75
N ALA A 22 -7.26 7.63 -5.76
CA ALA A 22 -8.67 7.74 -6.08
C ALA A 22 -8.93 7.19 -7.50
N VAL A 23 -9.98 6.39 -7.64
CA VAL A 23 -10.48 5.95 -8.94
C VAL A 23 -11.46 6.98 -9.46
N LEU A 24 -11.24 7.50 -10.66
CA LEU A 24 -12.14 8.47 -11.30
C LEU A 24 -13.27 7.78 -12.06
N PHE A 25 -12.91 6.79 -12.86
CA PHE A 25 -13.83 5.96 -13.62
C PHE A 25 -13.13 4.66 -14.05
N SER A 26 -13.91 3.66 -14.39
CA SER A 26 -13.46 2.41 -14.99
C SER A 26 -14.44 1.96 -16.04
N GLY A 27 -13.95 1.26 -17.05
CA GLY A 27 -14.80 0.77 -18.13
C GLY A 27 -14.17 -0.36 -18.91
N GLU A 28 -14.93 -0.82 -19.88
CA GLU A 28 -14.59 -1.89 -20.80
C GLU A 28 -15.26 -1.61 -22.13
N GLY A 29 -14.57 -1.87 -23.22
CA GLY A 29 -15.14 -1.59 -24.54
C GLY A 29 -14.43 -2.29 -25.68
N GLN A 30 -15.19 -2.46 -26.74
CA GLN A 30 -14.73 -2.98 -28.02
C GLN A 30 -14.97 -1.95 -29.11
N PRO A 31 -13.92 -1.26 -29.58
CA PRO A 31 -14.02 -0.32 -30.68
C PRO A 31 -14.18 -1.03 -32.02
N TYR A 32 -14.59 -0.28 -33.03
CA TYR A 32 -14.58 -0.74 -34.42
C TYR A 32 -13.13 -0.78 -34.99
N PRO A 33 -12.89 -1.53 -36.09
CA PRO A 33 -11.59 -1.56 -36.74
C PRO A 33 -11.02 -0.18 -37.07
N GLY A 34 -9.73 0.01 -36.79
CA GLY A 34 -9.03 1.27 -37.03
C GLY A 34 -9.44 2.45 -36.13
N HIS A 35 -10.33 2.24 -35.17
CA HIS A 35 -10.73 3.30 -34.24
C HIS A 35 -9.53 3.89 -33.50
N LYS A 36 -9.39 5.21 -33.60
CA LYS A 36 -8.26 5.94 -33.05
C LYS A 36 -8.68 6.95 -32.01
N ILE A 37 -7.94 6.99 -30.93
CA ILE A 37 -8.02 8.02 -29.88
C ILE A 37 -6.71 8.79 -29.85
N GLY A 38 -6.81 10.12 -29.79
CA GLY A 38 -5.67 11.01 -29.77
C GLY A 38 -5.17 11.46 -31.15
N PRO A 39 -4.09 12.29 -31.19
CA PRO A 39 -3.23 12.67 -30.05
C PRO A 39 -3.98 13.51 -29.00
N SER A 40 -3.75 13.20 -27.72
CA SER A 40 -4.38 13.85 -26.59
C SER A 40 -3.47 13.87 -25.36
N VAL A 41 -3.83 14.69 -24.35
CA VAL A 41 -3.17 14.76 -23.04
C VAL A 41 -4.25 14.71 -21.97
N HIS A 42 -4.02 13.94 -20.92
CA HIS A 42 -4.86 13.90 -19.72
C HIS A 42 -4.09 14.40 -18.49
N ASP A 43 -4.81 14.80 -17.47
CA ASP A 43 -4.28 15.22 -16.15
C ASP A 43 -4.39 14.11 -15.08
N TYR A 44 -4.76 12.90 -15.50
CA TYR A 44 -4.89 11.70 -14.67
C TYR A 44 -4.11 10.52 -15.28
N TYR A 45 -3.89 9.50 -14.46
CA TYR A 45 -3.35 8.22 -14.92
C TYR A 45 -4.46 7.40 -15.55
N LEU A 46 -4.21 6.82 -16.73
CA LEU A 46 -5.16 5.94 -17.39
C LEU A 46 -4.47 4.62 -17.74
N ILE A 47 -4.94 3.55 -17.16
CA ILE A 47 -4.42 2.20 -17.33
C ILE A 47 -5.36 1.44 -18.25
N HIS A 48 -4.83 0.90 -19.34
CA HIS A 48 -5.56 0.05 -20.28
C HIS A 48 -4.95 -1.36 -20.30
N THR A 49 -5.79 -2.38 -20.22
CA THR A 49 -5.39 -3.78 -20.44
C THR A 49 -6.14 -4.34 -21.65
N VAL A 50 -5.41 -4.86 -22.61
CA VAL A 50 -5.96 -5.54 -23.78
C VAL A 50 -6.43 -6.93 -23.35
N LEU A 51 -7.72 -7.19 -23.46
CA LEU A 51 -8.35 -8.47 -23.09
C LEU A 51 -8.29 -9.46 -24.28
N GLU A 52 -8.61 -8.98 -25.46
CA GLU A 52 -8.60 -9.74 -26.71
C GLU A 52 -8.18 -8.83 -27.88
N GLY A 53 -7.76 -9.41 -29.01
CA GLY A 53 -7.37 -8.65 -30.18
C GLY A 53 -6.06 -7.89 -30.02
N GLU A 54 -5.86 -6.87 -30.84
CA GLU A 54 -4.62 -6.08 -30.89
C GLU A 54 -4.84 -4.65 -31.37
N GLY A 55 -3.82 -3.81 -31.15
CA GLY A 55 -3.79 -2.42 -31.56
C GLY A 55 -2.45 -1.78 -31.28
N CYS A 56 -2.29 -0.52 -31.63
CA CYS A 56 -1.06 0.22 -31.44
C CYS A 56 -1.22 1.32 -30.40
N PHE A 57 -0.34 1.36 -29.41
CA PHE A 57 -0.20 2.46 -28.46
C PHE A 57 1.02 3.31 -28.80
N GLN A 58 0.84 4.62 -28.80
CA GLN A 58 1.90 5.61 -29.07
C GLN A 58 1.98 6.61 -27.94
N SER A 59 3.18 6.81 -27.42
CA SER A 59 3.53 7.86 -26.47
C SER A 59 4.76 8.63 -26.97
N SER A 60 5.15 9.67 -26.26
CA SER A 60 6.40 10.40 -26.54
C SER A 60 7.64 9.50 -26.45
N ALA A 61 7.59 8.40 -25.72
CA ALA A 61 8.72 7.49 -25.52
C ALA A 61 8.77 6.33 -26.51
N ALA A 62 7.62 5.85 -27.01
CA ALA A 62 7.57 4.66 -27.87
C ALA A 62 6.27 4.56 -28.68
N SER A 63 6.36 3.86 -29.83
CA SER A 63 5.20 3.30 -30.55
C SER A 63 5.27 1.79 -30.43
N GLN A 64 4.24 1.15 -29.89
CA GLN A 64 4.26 -0.27 -29.60
C GLN A 64 2.94 -0.95 -29.96
N GLN A 65 3.06 -2.10 -30.65
CA GLN A 65 1.94 -3.00 -30.87
C GLN A 65 1.60 -3.69 -29.56
N CYS A 66 0.33 -3.61 -29.17
CA CYS A 66 -0.22 -4.25 -27.97
C CYS A 66 -1.20 -5.34 -28.39
N ARG A 67 -1.15 -6.46 -27.69
CA ARG A 67 -1.99 -7.64 -27.90
C ARG A 67 -2.61 -8.10 -26.57
N SER A 68 -3.45 -9.11 -26.66
CA SER A 68 -4.07 -9.71 -25.48
C SER A 68 -3.06 -10.00 -24.35
N GLY A 69 -3.34 -9.50 -23.14
CA GLY A 69 -2.47 -9.54 -21.97
C GLY A 69 -1.57 -8.31 -21.78
N ASP A 70 -1.40 -7.47 -22.80
CA ASP A 70 -0.62 -6.25 -22.66
C ASP A 70 -1.41 -5.17 -21.92
N THR A 71 -0.75 -4.50 -21.01
CA THR A 71 -1.25 -3.34 -20.28
C THR A 71 -0.37 -2.14 -20.56
N PHE A 72 -0.95 -1.00 -20.90
CA PHE A 72 -0.25 0.27 -21.05
C PHE A 72 -0.82 1.35 -20.14
N VAL A 73 0.07 2.22 -19.66
CA VAL A 73 -0.26 3.30 -18.75
C VAL A 73 0.01 4.65 -19.40
N ILE A 74 -1.02 5.48 -19.46
CA ILE A 74 -0.94 6.88 -19.86
C ILE A 74 -0.74 7.72 -18.62
N PHE A 75 0.38 8.44 -18.56
CA PHE A 75 0.73 9.28 -17.41
C PHE A 75 0.19 10.69 -17.57
N PRO A 76 -0.16 11.39 -16.48
CA PRO A 76 -0.61 12.78 -16.52
C PRO A 76 0.40 13.66 -17.28
N GLY A 77 -0.12 14.56 -18.14
CA GLY A 77 0.67 15.48 -18.94
C GLY A 77 1.46 14.85 -20.10
N SER A 78 1.32 13.54 -20.34
CA SER A 78 1.96 12.87 -21.48
C SER A 78 1.10 12.91 -22.72
N LEU A 79 1.69 13.24 -23.88
CA LEU A 79 1.04 13.12 -25.17
C LEU A 79 0.91 11.63 -25.54
N PHE A 80 -0.26 11.19 -25.94
CA PHE A 80 -0.52 9.83 -26.35
C PHE A 80 -1.49 9.75 -27.51
N SER A 81 -1.46 8.65 -28.21
CA SER A 81 -2.53 8.15 -29.08
C SER A 81 -2.55 6.63 -29.05
N TYR A 82 -3.70 6.05 -29.36
CA TYR A 82 -3.83 4.61 -29.57
C TYR A 82 -4.85 4.30 -30.64
N GLN A 83 -4.67 3.18 -31.32
CA GLN A 83 -5.50 2.78 -32.44
C GLN A 83 -5.73 1.27 -32.43
N ALA A 84 -6.99 0.87 -32.59
CA ALA A 84 -7.36 -0.53 -32.78
C ALA A 84 -6.85 -1.02 -34.14
N ASP A 85 -6.49 -2.31 -34.20
CA ASP A 85 -6.12 -2.97 -35.46
C ASP A 85 -7.30 -3.00 -36.43
N ASP A 86 -7.01 -2.98 -37.73
CA ASP A 86 -8.02 -2.95 -38.81
C ASP A 86 -8.68 -4.31 -39.04
N LEU A 87 -8.02 -5.41 -38.67
CA LEU A 87 -8.49 -6.78 -38.90
C LEU A 87 -8.87 -7.51 -37.62
N ASN A 88 -8.17 -7.22 -36.52
CA ASN A 88 -8.36 -7.84 -35.21
C ASN A 88 -8.42 -6.78 -34.10
N PRO A 89 -9.42 -5.88 -34.13
CA PRO A 89 -9.52 -4.79 -33.18
C PRO A 89 -9.62 -5.32 -31.75
N TRP A 90 -8.88 -4.67 -30.85
CA TRP A 90 -8.86 -5.05 -29.45
C TRP A 90 -10.17 -4.86 -28.72
N HIS A 91 -10.40 -5.72 -27.74
CA HIS A 91 -11.30 -5.54 -26.63
C HIS A 91 -10.46 -5.18 -25.41
N TYR A 92 -10.70 -4.09 -24.74
CA TYR A 92 -9.88 -3.64 -23.64
C TYR A 92 -10.70 -3.11 -22.46
N ALA A 93 -10.14 -3.25 -21.27
CA ALA A 93 -10.65 -2.62 -20.06
C ALA A 93 -9.71 -1.50 -19.61
N TRP A 94 -10.27 -0.52 -18.90
CA TRP A 94 -9.49 0.62 -18.39
C TRP A 94 -9.92 1.05 -17.00
N VAL A 95 -8.99 1.73 -16.30
CA VAL A 95 -9.25 2.45 -15.06
C VAL A 95 -8.48 3.77 -15.05
N ALA A 96 -9.15 4.85 -14.68
CA ALA A 96 -8.57 6.17 -14.52
C ALA A 96 -8.31 6.45 -13.03
N LEU A 97 -7.10 6.90 -12.71
CA LEU A 97 -6.62 7.10 -11.35
C LEU A 97 -6.10 8.52 -11.14
N GLN A 98 -6.29 9.03 -9.95
CA GLN A 98 -5.71 10.27 -9.46
C GLN A 98 -5.24 10.09 -8.03
N GLY A 99 -4.28 10.90 -7.58
CA GLY A 99 -3.81 10.91 -6.20
C GLY A 99 -2.29 11.02 -6.07
N THR A 100 -1.85 11.47 -4.91
CA THR A 100 -0.42 11.74 -4.64
C THR A 100 0.43 10.48 -4.55
N GLY A 101 -0.18 9.33 -4.24
CA GLY A 101 0.52 8.04 -4.10
C GLY A 101 0.60 7.23 -5.39
N VAL A 102 -0.17 7.57 -6.44
CA VAL A 102 -0.29 6.73 -7.65
C VAL A 102 1.06 6.56 -8.34
N SER A 103 1.86 7.63 -8.46
CA SER A 103 3.20 7.57 -9.06
C SER A 103 4.12 6.58 -8.32
N GLY A 104 4.10 6.61 -6.98
CA GLY A 104 4.88 5.70 -6.15
C GLY A 104 4.43 4.24 -6.33
N LEU A 105 3.12 3.98 -6.29
CA LEU A 105 2.55 2.64 -6.48
C LEU A 105 2.92 2.05 -7.85
N LEU A 106 2.83 2.84 -8.92
CA LEU A 106 3.23 2.40 -10.27
C LEU A 106 4.74 2.13 -10.35
N SER A 107 5.57 3.00 -9.78
CA SER A 107 7.02 2.82 -9.72
C SER A 107 7.41 1.55 -8.94
N ASP A 108 6.73 1.26 -7.84
CA ASP A 108 6.99 0.07 -7.01
C ASP A 108 6.72 -1.24 -7.76
N ILE A 109 5.85 -1.23 -8.76
CA ILE A 109 5.57 -2.36 -9.65
C ILE A 109 6.33 -2.29 -10.98
N GLY A 110 7.30 -1.36 -11.10
CA GLY A 110 8.18 -1.24 -12.26
C GLY A 110 7.57 -0.53 -13.47
N ILE A 111 6.44 0.17 -13.31
CA ILE A 111 5.81 0.98 -14.35
C ILE A 111 6.24 2.43 -14.18
N THR A 112 6.88 2.99 -15.21
CA THR A 112 7.36 4.37 -15.25
C THR A 112 7.01 5.03 -16.57
N ARG A 113 7.24 6.35 -16.71
CA ARG A 113 7.04 7.07 -17.98
C ARG A 113 7.87 6.49 -19.13
N ASP A 114 9.10 6.05 -18.83
CA ASP A 114 10.01 5.45 -19.80
C ASP A 114 9.68 3.99 -20.10
N ARG A 115 8.88 3.38 -19.21
CA ARG A 115 8.46 1.99 -19.29
C ARG A 115 6.97 1.84 -18.92
N PRO A 116 6.09 2.32 -19.82
CA PRO A 116 4.66 2.38 -19.56
C PRO A 116 3.91 1.08 -19.84
N LEU A 117 4.60 0.00 -20.23
CA LEU A 117 3.99 -1.27 -20.63
C LEU A 117 4.41 -2.41 -19.71
N LEU A 118 3.49 -3.33 -19.52
CA LEU A 118 3.72 -4.64 -18.93
C LEU A 118 2.87 -5.70 -19.65
N GLN A 119 3.24 -6.98 -19.49
CA GLN A 119 2.47 -8.10 -20.00
C GLN A 119 2.06 -9.00 -18.84
N SER A 120 0.82 -9.47 -18.88
CA SER A 120 0.21 -10.36 -17.90
C SER A 120 -0.28 -11.64 -18.57
N GLU A 121 -0.12 -12.77 -17.88
CA GLU A 121 -0.59 -14.08 -18.37
C GLU A 121 -2.03 -14.37 -17.91
N ASN A 122 -2.43 -13.89 -16.73
CA ASN A 122 -3.74 -14.19 -16.14
C ASN A 122 -4.81 -13.14 -16.46
N ILE A 123 -5.18 -13.05 -17.76
CA ILE A 123 -6.15 -12.07 -18.27
C ILE A 123 -7.52 -12.20 -17.60
N ARG A 124 -7.95 -13.42 -17.25
CA ARG A 124 -9.27 -13.65 -16.59
C ARG A 124 -9.35 -12.97 -15.24
N GLU A 125 -8.29 -13.06 -14.45
CA GLU A 125 -8.21 -12.42 -13.13
C GLU A 125 -8.24 -10.89 -13.27
N LEU A 126 -7.45 -10.35 -14.20
CA LEU A 126 -7.42 -8.93 -14.47
C LEU A 126 -8.80 -8.43 -14.92
N HIS A 127 -9.45 -9.13 -15.85
CA HIS A 127 -10.80 -8.78 -16.32
C HIS A 127 -11.81 -8.76 -15.17
N SER A 128 -11.79 -9.78 -14.29
CA SER A 128 -12.63 -9.81 -13.10
C SER A 128 -12.40 -8.62 -12.17
N LEU A 129 -11.15 -8.18 -12.00
CA LEU A 129 -10.83 -7.00 -11.17
C LEU A 129 -11.33 -5.71 -11.81
N TYR A 130 -11.15 -5.52 -13.12
CA TYR A 130 -11.72 -4.37 -13.83
C TYR A 130 -13.23 -4.32 -13.72
N GLU A 131 -13.90 -5.47 -13.88
CA GLU A 131 -15.36 -5.58 -13.72
C GLU A 131 -15.79 -5.17 -12.31
N ARG A 132 -15.10 -5.64 -11.26
CA ARG A 132 -15.39 -5.26 -9.87
C ARG A 132 -15.19 -3.77 -9.64
N ILE A 133 -14.12 -3.18 -10.16
CA ILE A 133 -13.89 -1.73 -10.07
C ILE A 133 -15.04 -0.97 -10.72
N ARG A 134 -15.44 -1.34 -11.93
CA ARG A 134 -16.56 -0.73 -12.66
C ARG A 134 -17.88 -0.85 -11.91
N LEU A 135 -18.17 -2.06 -11.39
CA LEU A 135 -19.40 -2.36 -10.66
C LEU A 135 -19.45 -1.72 -9.26
N SER A 136 -18.33 -1.25 -8.72
CA SER A 136 -18.33 -0.49 -7.47
C SER A 136 -19.15 0.81 -7.60
N PHE A 137 -19.19 1.41 -8.79
CA PHE A 137 -19.90 2.67 -9.04
C PHE A 137 -21.37 2.41 -9.43
N ARG A 138 -22.18 2.05 -8.45
CA ARG A 138 -23.62 1.70 -8.62
C ARG A 138 -24.57 2.87 -8.44
N GLN A 139 -24.03 4.08 -8.24
CA GLN A 139 -24.80 5.29 -7.94
C GLN A 139 -25.69 5.10 -6.70
N SER A 140 -25.15 4.50 -5.66
CA SER A 140 -25.84 4.30 -4.39
C SER A 140 -25.96 5.61 -3.60
N ALA A 141 -26.73 5.58 -2.52
CA ALA A 141 -26.80 6.68 -1.56
C ALA A 141 -25.48 6.92 -0.80
N TYR A 142 -24.44 6.09 -1.01
CA TYR A 142 -23.17 6.09 -0.28
C TYR A 142 -21.94 6.15 -1.20
N PRO A 143 -21.71 7.25 -1.95
CA PRO A 143 -20.60 7.35 -2.92
C PRO A 143 -19.20 7.11 -2.31
N ARG A 144 -19.03 7.45 -1.01
CA ARG A 144 -17.77 7.20 -0.31
C ARG A 144 -17.45 5.72 -0.14
N LEU A 145 -18.46 4.87 0.08
CA LEU A 145 -18.27 3.42 0.15
C LEU A 145 -17.95 2.85 -1.23
N GLU A 146 -18.55 3.37 -2.29
CA GLU A 146 -18.22 3.02 -3.67
C GLU A 146 -16.77 3.36 -4.01
N SER A 147 -16.32 4.57 -3.63
CA SER A 147 -14.93 5.01 -3.81
C SER A 147 -13.95 4.13 -3.04
N LEU A 148 -14.28 3.75 -1.80
CA LEU A 148 -13.46 2.84 -0.99
C LEU A 148 -13.36 1.44 -1.62
N GLU A 149 -14.48 0.88 -2.08
CA GLU A 149 -14.55 -0.42 -2.76
C GLU A 149 -13.69 -0.41 -4.03
N ALA A 150 -13.89 0.59 -4.90
CA ALA A 150 -13.13 0.75 -6.14
C ALA A 150 -11.62 0.89 -5.89
N SER A 151 -11.21 1.67 -4.88
CA SER A 151 -9.80 1.81 -4.47
C SER A 151 -9.22 0.49 -3.98
N GLY A 152 -9.98 -0.31 -3.24
CA GLY A 152 -9.58 -1.65 -2.78
C GLY A 152 -9.29 -2.60 -3.94
N TRP A 153 -10.22 -2.70 -4.90
CA TRP A 153 -10.04 -3.52 -6.10
C TRP A 153 -8.91 -3.04 -6.99
N THR A 154 -8.71 -1.73 -7.11
CA THR A 154 -7.59 -1.17 -7.87
C THR A 154 -6.24 -1.52 -7.24
N ARG A 155 -6.12 -1.52 -5.91
CA ARG A 155 -4.88 -1.96 -5.24
C ARG A 155 -4.58 -3.44 -5.50
N LEU A 156 -5.61 -4.30 -5.57
CA LEU A 156 -5.46 -5.70 -5.96
C LEU A 156 -5.04 -5.82 -7.44
N LEU A 157 -5.60 -5.02 -8.34
CA LEU A 157 -5.19 -4.97 -9.75
C LEU A 157 -3.70 -4.59 -9.86
N LEU A 158 -3.25 -3.54 -9.18
CA LEU A 158 -1.84 -3.14 -9.13
C LEU A 158 -0.94 -4.22 -8.53
N HIS A 159 -1.42 -4.95 -7.50
CA HIS A 159 -0.69 -6.09 -6.94
C HIS A 159 -0.46 -7.18 -7.99
N HIS A 160 -1.48 -7.57 -8.77
CA HIS A 160 -1.34 -8.56 -9.85
C HIS A 160 -0.34 -8.08 -10.91
N PHE A 161 -0.40 -6.83 -11.33
CA PHE A 161 0.60 -6.26 -12.23
C PHE A 161 2.02 -6.35 -11.67
N GLY A 162 2.20 -6.10 -10.37
CA GLY A 162 3.48 -6.27 -9.68
C GLY A 162 3.96 -7.72 -9.68
N GLN A 163 3.06 -8.69 -9.47
CA GLN A 163 3.40 -10.12 -9.53
C GLN A 163 3.88 -10.53 -10.93
N ASP A 164 3.17 -10.11 -11.98
CA ASP A 164 3.53 -10.43 -13.36
C ASP A 164 4.85 -9.75 -13.78
N ASN A 165 5.21 -8.64 -13.15
CA ASN A 165 6.40 -7.85 -13.48
C ASN A 165 7.60 -8.11 -12.52
N LEU A 166 7.54 -9.13 -11.65
CA LEU A 166 8.57 -9.42 -10.64
C LEU A 166 9.99 -9.52 -11.21
N SER A 167 10.15 -10.12 -12.39
CA SER A 167 11.45 -10.29 -13.06
C SER A 167 12.07 -8.97 -13.51
N MET A 168 11.26 -7.94 -13.63
CA MET A 168 11.62 -6.62 -14.11
C MET A 168 11.70 -5.57 -12.99
N LEU A 169 11.21 -5.92 -11.81
CA LEU A 169 11.43 -5.06 -10.66
C LEU A 169 12.93 -4.94 -10.44
N PRO A 170 13.45 -3.72 -10.19
CA PRO A 170 14.81 -3.61 -9.77
C PRO A 170 14.95 -4.59 -8.60
N ALA A 171 15.80 -5.60 -8.80
CA ALA A 171 16.26 -6.34 -7.64
C ALA A 171 16.69 -5.24 -6.68
N ARG A 172 15.82 -4.86 -5.73
CA ARG A 172 16.38 -4.20 -4.57
C ARG A 172 17.52 -5.12 -4.21
N PRO A 173 18.76 -4.64 -4.12
CA PRO A 173 19.71 -5.30 -3.30
C PRO A 173 19.08 -5.16 -1.92
N MET A 174 18.10 -6.02 -1.61
CA MET A 174 18.05 -6.49 -0.29
C MET A 174 19.41 -7.19 -0.19
N GLU A 175 20.41 -6.48 0.35
CA GLU A 175 21.21 -7.17 1.35
C GLU A 175 20.16 -7.92 2.12
N MET A 176 20.03 -9.22 1.85
CA MET A 176 19.08 -10.06 2.57
C MET A 176 19.55 -9.92 4.00
N PRO A 177 18.94 -9.06 4.84
CA PRO A 177 19.37 -8.98 6.20
C PRO A 177 19.35 -10.43 6.63
N GLU A 178 20.44 -10.91 7.21
CA GLU A 178 20.52 -12.29 7.65
C GLU A 178 19.16 -12.64 8.25
N ILE A 179 18.66 -13.84 8.02
CA ILE A 179 17.29 -14.21 8.44
C ILE A 179 17.01 -13.71 9.86
N ILE A 180 18.05 -13.68 10.69
CA ILE A 180 18.03 -13.15 12.06
C ILE A 180 17.70 -11.65 12.11
N ASP A 181 18.19 -10.82 11.20
CA ASP A 181 17.96 -9.37 11.21
C ASP A 181 16.51 -9.02 10.92
N ARG A 182 15.85 -9.75 10.00
CA ARG A 182 14.41 -9.60 9.75
C ARG A 182 13.58 -9.97 10.96
N GLN A 183 13.98 -11.01 11.66
CA GLN A 183 13.27 -11.47 12.85
C GLN A 183 13.50 -10.55 14.05
N ILE A 184 14.68 -9.91 14.14
CA ILE A 184 14.88 -8.84 15.11
C ILE A 184 13.97 -7.62 14.78
N ASP A 185 13.84 -7.25 13.52
CA ASP A 185 12.90 -6.19 13.13
C ASP A 185 11.45 -6.55 13.43
N GLN A 186 11.07 -7.82 13.24
CA GLN A 186 9.75 -8.32 13.65
C GLN A 186 9.58 -8.27 15.18
N ALA A 187 10.61 -8.65 15.94
CA ALA A 187 10.58 -8.55 17.40
C ALA A 187 10.46 -7.10 17.89
N ILE A 188 11.18 -6.17 17.27
CA ILE A 188 11.08 -4.73 17.54
C ILE A 188 9.66 -4.24 17.27
N ARG A 189 9.09 -4.57 16.10
CA ARG A 189 7.70 -4.20 15.75
C ARG A 189 6.69 -4.81 16.72
N TRP A 190 6.86 -6.07 17.10
CA TRP A 190 5.99 -6.72 18.08
C TRP A 190 5.99 -5.98 19.41
N ILE A 191 7.18 -5.70 19.96
CA ILE A 191 7.29 -4.94 21.21
C ILE A 191 6.66 -3.56 21.06
N SER A 192 6.94 -2.84 19.96
CA SER A 192 6.43 -1.49 19.71
C SER A 192 4.90 -1.42 19.58
N LEU A 193 4.27 -2.45 19.05
CA LEU A 193 2.82 -2.51 18.89
C LEU A 193 2.09 -3.04 20.13
N GLN A 194 2.74 -3.91 20.93
CA GLN A 194 2.09 -4.62 22.02
C GLN A 194 2.69 -4.34 23.40
N PHE A 195 3.53 -3.30 23.55
CA PHE A 195 4.21 -2.97 24.83
C PHE A 195 3.24 -2.82 26.02
N HIS A 196 1.99 -2.45 25.76
CA HIS A 196 0.93 -2.32 26.77
C HIS A 196 0.41 -3.67 27.29
N GLN A 197 0.72 -4.78 26.62
CA GLN A 197 0.31 -6.13 27.01
C GLN A 197 1.40 -6.84 27.82
N GLN A 198 1.04 -7.97 28.43
CA GLN A 198 2.02 -8.85 29.08
C GLN A 198 2.81 -9.64 28.03
N ILE A 199 3.91 -9.07 27.57
CA ILE A 199 4.77 -9.73 26.57
C ILE A 199 5.67 -10.75 27.28
N SER A 200 5.55 -12.02 26.86
CA SER A 200 6.52 -13.06 27.19
C SER A 200 7.62 -13.08 26.13
N ILE A 201 8.85 -12.77 26.54
CA ILE A 201 10.02 -12.83 25.64
C ILE A 201 10.27 -14.28 25.17
N ASP A 202 9.93 -15.28 26.00
CA ASP A 202 10.03 -16.69 25.63
C ASP A 202 9.04 -17.05 24.52
N HIS A 203 7.78 -16.60 24.66
CA HIS A 203 6.75 -16.82 23.65
C HIS A 203 7.11 -16.11 22.33
N MET A 204 7.54 -14.85 22.40
CA MET A 204 8.00 -14.10 21.23
C MET A 204 9.15 -14.81 20.51
N ALA A 205 10.16 -15.30 21.26
CA ALA A 205 11.28 -16.03 20.68
C ALA A 205 10.82 -17.32 19.98
N ALA A 206 9.96 -18.10 20.64
CA ALA A 206 9.41 -19.33 20.07
C ALA A 206 8.59 -19.07 18.78
N THR A 207 7.76 -18.03 18.77
CA THR A 207 6.95 -17.64 17.60
C THR A 207 7.84 -17.22 16.43
N LEU A 208 8.98 -16.59 16.69
CA LEU A 208 9.96 -16.21 15.67
C LEU A 208 10.91 -17.35 15.26
N GLY A 209 10.72 -18.56 15.83
CA GLY A 209 11.51 -19.73 15.49
C GLY A 209 12.89 -19.79 16.16
N TYR A 210 13.09 -19.09 17.31
CA TYR A 210 14.39 -19.02 18.00
C TYR A 210 14.31 -19.45 19.45
N HIS A 211 15.47 -19.93 19.94
CA HIS A 211 15.71 -19.99 21.36
C HIS A 211 15.88 -18.57 21.93
N ARG A 212 15.27 -18.32 23.10
CA ARG A 212 15.31 -17.03 23.81
C ARG A 212 16.72 -16.44 23.93
N ALA A 213 17.72 -17.27 24.26
CA ALA A 213 19.08 -16.81 24.43
C ALA A 213 19.68 -16.25 23.13
N HIS A 214 19.44 -16.92 22.02
CA HIS A 214 19.93 -16.51 20.70
C HIS A 214 19.25 -15.22 20.24
N LEU A 215 17.90 -15.15 20.31
CA LEU A 215 17.16 -13.95 20.01
C LEU A 215 17.62 -12.76 20.86
N SER A 216 17.79 -12.96 22.18
CA SER A 216 18.20 -11.88 23.10
C SER A 216 19.59 -11.35 22.80
N LYS A 217 20.52 -12.23 22.40
CA LYS A 217 21.89 -11.84 22.01
C LYS A 217 21.86 -11.00 20.72
N ALA A 218 21.20 -11.48 19.67
CA ALA A 218 21.11 -10.79 18.39
C ALA A 218 20.32 -9.46 18.53
N PHE A 219 19.24 -9.46 19.28
CA PHE A 219 18.46 -8.24 19.58
C PHE A 219 19.32 -7.18 20.27
N LYS A 220 20.13 -7.60 21.27
CA LYS A 220 21.04 -6.68 21.96
C LYS A 220 22.16 -6.18 21.06
N GLN A 221 22.70 -7.00 20.16
CA GLN A 221 23.69 -6.56 19.18
C GLN A 221 23.13 -5.46 18.26
N LYS A 222 21.88 -5.62 17.79
CA LYS A 222 21.23 -4.67 16.87
C LYS A 222 20.73 -3.40 17.56
N THR A 223 20.16 -3.50 18.77
CA THR A 223 19.47 -2.37 19.45
C THR A 223 20.27 -1.76 20.61
N GLY A 224 21.35 -2.39 21.03
CA GLY A 224 22.11 -2.04 22.25
C GLY A 224 21.44 -2.50 23.56
N LEU A 225 20.18 -2.94 23.52
CA LEU A 225 19.37 -3.31 24.69
C LEU A 225 18.88 -4.76 24.58
N SER A 226 18.75 -5.44 25.73
CA SER A 226 18.00 -6.70 25.72
C SER A 226 16.52 -6.46 25.43
N PRO A 227 15.74 -7.45 24.90
CA PRO A 227 14.30 -7.28 24.63
C PRO A 227 13.52 -6.77 25.84
N LYS A 228 13.86 -7.25 27.04
CA LYS A 228 13.21 -6.79 28.29
C LYS A 228 13.53 -5.32 28.62
N GLN A 229 14.76 -4.89 28.41
CA GLN A 229 15.16 -3.48 28.60
C GLN A 229 14.51 -2.59 27.54
N TYR A 230 14.43 -3.05 26.30
CA TYR A 230 13.78 -2.34 25.22
C TYR A 230 12.28 -2.17 25.49
N LEU A 231 11.58 -3.23 25.92
CA LEU A 231 10.18 -3.16 26.35
C LEU A 231 9.99 -2.15 27.48
N LEU A 232 10.86 -2.18 28.51
CA LEU A 232 10.77 -1.22 29.61
C LEU A 232 10.97 0.21 29.10
N LYS A 233 11.97 0.44 28.25
CA LYS A 233 12.20 1.76 27.63
C LYS A 233 10.95 2.26 26.91
N MET A 234 10.35 1.45 26.03
CA MET A 234 9.13 1.80 25.30
C MET A 234 7.97 2.17 26.23
N ARG A 235 7.78 1.40 27.33
CA ARG A 235 6.76 1.67 28.34
C ARG A 235 7.01 3.01 29.05
N MET A 236 8.26 3.29 29.42
CA MET A 236 8.62 4.53 30.12
C MET A 236 8.51 5.75 29.20
N ASP A 237 8.95 5.64 27.96
CA ASP A 237 8.84 6.73 26.98
C ASP A 237 7.37 7.06 26.68
N LYS A 238 6.52 6.03 26.57
CA LYS A 238 5.07 6.23 26.40
C LYS A 238 4.42 6.81 27.66
N ALA A 239 4.85 6.36 28.85
CA ALA A 239 4.36 6.91 30.11
C ALA A 239 4.66 8.41 30.25
N LYS A 240 5.87 8.86 29.87
CA LYS A 240 6.21 10.30 29.81
C LYS A 240 5.23 11.09 28.96
N SER A 241 4.93 10.59 27.76
CA SER A 241 3.95 11.23 26.86
C SER A 241 2.54 11.27 27.46
N LEU A 242 2.09 10.21 28.16
CA LEU A 242 0.77 10.17 28.77
C LEU A 242 0.64 11.02 30.03
N LEU A 243 1.75 11.26 30.74
CA LEU A 243 1.77 12.09 31.96
C LEU A 243 1.54 13.57 31.67
N SER A 244 1.73 14.06 30.45
CA SER A 244 1.37 15.42 30.03
C SER A 244 -0.15 15.63 29.94
N GLY A 245 -0.93 14.55 29.86
CA GLY A 245 -2.39 14.59 29.76
C GLY A 245 -3.10 14.54 31.12
N THR A 246 -4.41 14.25 31.06
CA THR A 246 -5.32 14.24 32.22
C THR A 246 -5.48 12.88 32.91
N LEU A 247 -4.86 11.82 32.38
CA LEU A 247 -4.96 10.46 32.91
C LEU A 247 -4.41 10.40 34.36
N THR A 248 -5.04 9.62 35.22
CA THR A 248 -4.48 9.33 36.55
C THR A 248 -3.20 8.50 36.44
N ILE A 249 -2.39 8.48 37.52
CA ILE A 249 -1.17 7.65 37.54
C ILE A 249 -1.48 6.17 37.33
N ASP A 250 -2.60 5.72 37.93
CA ASP A 250 -3.08 4.33 37.77
C ASP A 250 -3.48 4.02 36.30
N GLN A 251 -4.20 4.95 35.64
CA GLN A 251 -4.55 4.85 34.25
C GLN A 251 -3.31 4.86 33.35
N VAL A 252 -2.31 5.70 33.64
CA VAL A 252 -1.04 5.69 32.90
C VAL A 252 -0.33 4.35 33.08
N ALA A 253 -0.22 3.84 34.33
CA ALA A 253 0.41 2.55 34.60
C ALA A 253 -0.24 1.42 33.79
N SER A 254 -1.57 1.31 33.85
CA SER A 254 -2.35 0.31 33.12
C SER A 254 -2.16 0.47 31.59
N SER A 255 -2.20 1.69 31.07
CA SER A 255 -2.04 1.98 29.63
C SER A 255 -0.67 1.61 29.09
N VAL A 256 0.35 1.56 29.91
CA VAL A 256 1.71 1.15 29.50
C VAL A 256 2.07 -0.27 29.95
N GLY A 257 1.09 -1.07 30.36
CA GLY A 257 1.24 -2.50 30.63
C GLY A 257 1.77 -2.86 32.02
N PHE A 258 1.52 -2.03 33.03
CA PHE A 258 1.76 -2.35 34.45
C PHE A 258 0.44 -2.59 35.16
N ASN A 259 0.30 -3.74 35.77
CA ASN A 259 -0.91 -4.10 36.54
C ASN A 259 -0.93 -3.47 37.96
N ASP A 260 0.18 -2.90 38.39
CA ASP A 260 0.36 -2.31 39.71
C ASP A 260 0.99 -0.91 39.59
N ALA A 261 0.25 0.11 39.96
CA ALA A 261 0.70 1.50 39.86
C ALA A 261 1.84 1.84 40.83
N LEU A 262 1.97 1.15 41.96
CA LEU A 262 3.09 1.33 42.89
C LEU A 262 4.38 0.74 42.28
N TYR A 263 4.27 -0.44 41.67
CA TYR A 263 5.40 -1.04 40.96
C TYR A 263 5.80 -0.17 39.78
N PHE A 264 4.83 0.32 39.00
CA PHE A 264 5.09 1.27 37.92
C PHE A 264 5.83 2.51 38.43
N SER A 265 5.34 3.14 39.49
CA SER A 265 5.96 4.37 40.04
C SER A 265 7.39 4.16 40.49
N ARG A 266 7.71 2.99 41.09
CA ARG A 266 9.08 2.60 41.41
C ARG A 266 9.95 2.44 40.20
N GLN A 267 9.47 1.75 39.14
CA GLN A 267 10.19 1.58 37.89
C GLN A 267 10.40 2.90 37.16
N PHE A 268 9.37 3.76 37.13
CA PHE A 268 9.46 5.08 36.52
C PHE A 268 10.50 5.96 37.23
N ARG A 269 10.47 5.99 38.57
CA ARG A 269 11.47 6.73 39.35
C ARG A 269 12.90 6.22 39.11
N LYS A 270 13.07 4.90 39.02
CA LYS A 270 14.37 4.31 38.69
C LYS A 270 14.86 4.71 37.29
N TYR A 271 13.92 4.87 36.34
CA TYR A 271 14.24 5.21 34.96
C TYR A 271 14.41 6.71 34.72
N CYS A 272 13.58 7.55 35.34
CA CYS A 272 13.52 9.00 35.12
C CYS A 272 14.18 9.83 36.24
N GLY A 273 14.58 9.23 37.35
CA GLY A 273 15.14 9.94 38.52
C GLY A 273 14.09 10.53 39.46
N MET A 274 12.83 10.65 39.03
CA MET A 274 11.72 11.24 39.79
C MET A 274 10.44 10.39 39.63
N SER A 275 9.50 10.54 40.56
CA SER A 275 8.21 9.85 40.50
C SER A 275 7.33 10.35 39.33
N PRO A 276 6.31 9.57 38.88
CA PRO A 276 5.35 10.03 37.87
C PRO A 276 4.64 11.32 38.24
N SER A 277 4.33 11.51 39.54
CA SER A 277 3.65 12.72 40.02
C SER A 277 4.57 13.94 39.99
N GLU A 278 5.83 13.81 40.40
CA GLU A 278 6.85 14.86 40.32
C GLU A 278 7.12 15.22 38.86
N TYR A 279 7.21 14.22 37.95
CA TYR A 279 7.40 14.43 36.51
C TYR A 279 6.22 15.21 35.90
N ARG A 280 4.97 14.91 36.28
CA ARG A 280 3.79 15.63 35.82
C ARG A 280 3.79 17.10 36.28
N ILE A 281 4.20 17.37 37.52
CA ILE A 281 4.29 18.75 38.04
C ILE A 281 5.30 19.54 37.21
N MET A 282 6.48 18.98 37.00
CA MET A 282 7.53 19.59 36.17
C MET A 282 7.02 19.96 34.75
N LEU A 283 6.26 19.05 34.10
CA LEU A 283 5.70 19.31 32.77
C LEU A 283 4.63 20.42 32.70
N ARG A 284 4.08 20.86 33.85
CA ARG A 284 3.08 21.94 33.92
C ARG A 284 3.69 23.30 34.24
N GLU A 285 4.92 23.30 34.68
CA GLU A 285 5.69 24.49 35.02
C GLU A 285 6.55 24.99 33.86
N ASP A 286 6.81 24.14 32.87
CA ASP A 286 7.40 24.45 31.55
C ASP A 286 6.30 24.85 30.54
#